data_bb1e526fa1c88ef5f9dcf3bd9410caa4
#
_entry.id   bb1e526fa1c88ef5f9dcf3bd9410caa4
#
_cell.length_a   1.000
_cell.length_b   1.000
_cell.length_c   1.000
_cell.angle_alpha   90.00
_cell.angle_beta   90.00
_cell.angle_gamma   90.00
#
_symmetry.space_group_name_H-M   'P 1'
#
loop_
_entity.id
_entity.type
_entity.pdbx_description
1 polymer ?
#
loop_
_entity_poly.entity_id
_entity_poly.type
_entity_poly.pdbx_seq_one_letter_code
_entity_poly.pdbx_strand_id
1 'polypeptide(L)'
;MNSNTTSVLNTDYLIVGSGAVGMAFADTLLSDSDADMVIIDRHPAPGGHWNDAYPFVTLHQPSAFYGVNSLELSKGLKDEVGLNKGLGDLASGAEVLAYFDQVLRHRLLPSGRVRYFPMCDYLGDGQVRSVLSGETFKVTARRKTVDATYLKTSVPSTHKPSFSVAEGVRFMPLNRLPALNEPPEGFVVIGGGKTGIDA
;
A
#
# COMPACT_ATOMS: atom_id res chain seq x y z
N MET A 1 -15.04 -17.14 33.68
CA MET A 1 -14.00 -17.68 32.78
C MET A 1 -14.52 -17.56 31.36
N ASN A 2 -14.19 -16.48 30.69
CA ASN A 2 -14.55 -16.33 29.28
C ASN A 2 -13.55 -17.15 28.47
N SER A 3 -13.97 -18.29 27.96
CA SER A 3 -13.21 -19.01 26.93
C SER A 3 -13.16 -18.14 25.68
N ASN A 4 -12.09 -17.39 25.47
CA ASN A 4 -11.79 -16.74 24.21
C ASN A 4 -11.59 -17.85 23.15
N THR A 5 -12.66 -18.26 22.52
CA THR A 5 -12.57 -19.15 21.38
C THR A 5 -12.00 -18.32 20.24
N THR A 6 -10.69 -18.39 20.02
CA THR A 6 -10.03 -17.75 18.88
C THR A 6 -10.68 -18.29 17.61
N SER A 7 -11.35 -17.44 16.83
CA SER A 7 -11.95 -17.84 15.56
C SER A 7 -10.84 -18.28 14.59
N VAL A 8 -11.07 -19.42 13.91
CA VAL A 8 -10.12 -19.97 12.94
C VAL A 8 -10.70 -19.83 11.54
N LEU A 9 -9.99 -19.16 10.66
CA LEU A 9 -10.30 -19.07 9.23
C LEU A 9 -9.41 -20.02 8.43
N ASN A 10 -10.00 -20.83 7.58
CA ASN A 10 -9.26 -21.70 6.67
C ASN A 10 -9.23 -21.07 5.27
N THR A 11 -8.10 -21.19 4.57
CA THR A 11 -7.91 -20.69 3.21
C THR A 11 -6.79 -21.47 2.52
N ASP A 12 -6.68 -21.41 1.19
CA ASP A 12 -5.53 -21.96 0.48
C ASP A 12 -4.30 -21.09 0.68
N TYR A 13 -4.46 -19.78 0.54
CA TYR A 13 -3.37 -18.82 0.67
C TYR A 13 -3.73 -17.71 1.67
N LEU A 14 -2.80 -17.41 2.56
CA LEU A 14 -2.79 -16.18 3.35
C LEU A 14 -1.81 -15.21 2.72
N ILE A 15 -2.29 -14.03 2.30
CA ILE A 15 -1.48 -12.97 1.71
C ILE A 15 -1.36 -11.86 2.76
N VAL A 16 -0.14 -11.56 3.16
CA VAL A 16 0.19 -10.50 4.11
C VAL A 16 0.64 -9.26 3.34
N GLY A 17 -0.19 -8.24 3.34
CA GLY A 17 -0.02 -7.00 2.60
C GLY A 17 -0.86 -6.93 1.33
N SER A 18 -1.63 -5.85 1.18
CA SER A 18 -2.43 -5.52 -0.01
C SER A 18 -1.82 -4.37 -0.83
N GLY A 19 -0.49 -4.24 -0.78
CA GLY A 19 0.25 -3.38 -1.71
C GLY A 19 0.32 -3.97 -3.11
N ALA A 20 1.04 -3.33 -4.03
CA ALA A 20 1.13 -3.74 -5.43
C ALA A 20 1.47 -5.23 -5.60
N VAL A 21 2.44 -5.74 -4.82
CA VAL A 21 2.87 -7.15 -4.89
C VAL A 21 1.76 -8.10 -4.46
N GLY A 22 1.10 -7.83 -3.31
CA GLY A 22 0.02 -8.67 -2.81
C GLY A 22 -1.20 -8.67 -3.71
N MET A 23 -1.56 -7.50 -4.25
CA MET A 23 -2.68 -7.35 -5.18
C MET A 23 -2.41 -8.04 -6.52
N ALA A 24 -1.20 -7.91 -7.09
CA ALA A 24 -0.81 -8.59 -8.32
C ALA A 24 -0.78 -10.11 -8.14
N PHE A 25 -0.26 -10.60 -7.01
CA PHE A 25 -0.28 -12.03 -6.70
C PHE A 25 -1.71 -12.56 -6.59
N ALA A 26 -2.59 -11.84 -5.86
CA ALA A 26 -3.99 -12.23 -5.69
C ALA A 26 -4.75 -12.26 -7.03
N ASP A 27 -4.54 -11.28 -7.89
CA ASP A 27 -5.16 -11.19 -9.21
C ASP A 27 -4.74 -12.34 -10.13
N THR A 28 -3.44 -12.62 -10.19
CA THR A 28 -2.89 -13.74 -10.97
C THR A 28 -3.42 -15.08 -10.44
N LEU A 29 -3.38 -15.28 -9.12
CA LEU A 29 -3.86 -16.52 -8.51
C LEU A 29 -5.36 -16.73 -8.76
N LEU A 30 -6.16 -15.64 -8.74
CA LEU A 30 -7.59 -15.70 -9.05
C LEU A 30 -7.84 -16.10 -10.50
N SER A 31 -6.98 -15.68 -11.43
CA SER A 31 -7.08 -15.97 -12.87
C SER A 31 -6.68 -17.41 -13.18
N ASP A 32 -5.61 -17.89 -12.54
CA ASP A 32 -4.91 -19.12 -12.96
C ASP A 32 -5.23 -20.33 -12.09
N SER A 33 -6.11 -20.18 -11.08
CA SER A 33 -6.47 -21.28 -10.17
C SER A 33 -7.86 -21.10 -9.57
N ASP A 34 -8.34 -22.15 -8.90
CA ASP A 34 -9.57 -22.14 -8.10
C ASP A 34 -9.31 -21.88 -6.61
N ALA A 35 -8.10 -21.48 -6.25
CA ALA A 35 -7.70 -21.30 -4.87
C ALA A 35 -8.49 -20.15 -4.21
N ASP A 36 -8.84 -20.37 -2.94
CA ASP A 36 -9.35 -19.30 -2.07
C ASP A 36 -8.24 -18.63 -1.28
N MET A 37 -8.42 -17.35 -0.94
CA MET A 37 -7.40 -16.59 -0.28
C MET A 37 -7.97 -15.63 0.77
N VAL A 38 -7.16 -15.41 1.79
CA VAL A 38 -7.32 -14.35 2.78
C VAL A 38 -6.23 -13.33 2.57
N ILE A 39 -6.59 -12.06 2.43
CA ILE A 39 -5.66 -10.93 2.36
C ILE A 39 -5.81 -10.12 3.63
N ILE A 40 -4.70 -9.82 4.29
CA ILE A 40 -4.66 -8.93 5.46
C ILE A 40 -3.75 -7.75 5.19
N ASP A 41 -4.10 -6.58 5.70
CA ASP A 41 -3.26 -5.39 5.62
C ASP A 41 -3.41 -4.52 6.87
N ARG A 42 -2.33 -3.88 7.28
CA ARG A 42 -2.32 -2.92 8.38
C ARG A 42 -2.99 -1.59 8.05
N HIS A 43 -3.07 -1.24 6.77
CA HIS A 43 -3.71 -0.03 6.27
C HIS A 43 -5.23 -0.20 6.16
N PRO A 44 -6.00 0.90 6.15
CA PRO A 44 -7.45 0.86 6.01
C PRO A 44 -7.90 0.51 4.59
N ALA A 45 -7.03 0.69 3.59
CA ALA A 45 -7.32 0.46 2.18
C ALA A 45 -6.16 -0.28 1.49
N PRO A 46 -6.41 -0.98 0.36
CA PRO A 46 -5.34 -1.56 -0.44
C PRO A 46 -4.45 -0.46 -1.04
N GLY A 47 -3.23 -0.84 -1.45
CA GLY A 47 -2.24 0.08 -2.01
C GLY A 47 -0.95 0.16 -1.20
N GLY A 48 -0.86 -0.50 -0.04
CA GLY A 48 0.36 -0.57 0.76
C GLY A 48 0.90 0.82 1.13
N HIS A 49 2.18 1.08 0.86
CA HIS A 49 2.85 2.33 1.22
C HIS A 49 2.27 3.60 0.56
N TRP A 50 1.45 3.47 -0.48
CA TRP A 50 0.73 4.61 -1.06
C TRP A 50 -0.22 5.28 -0.07
N ASN A 51 -0.72 4.52 0.92
CA ASN A 51 -1.54 5.07 2.01
C ASN A 51 -0.75 6.07 2.89
N ASP A 52 0.58 5.95 2.94
CA ASP A 52 1.45 6.79 3.77
C ASP A 52 2.24 7.82 2.93
N ALA A 53 2.08 7.83 1.62
CA ALA A 53 2.80 8.72 0.72
C ALA A 53 2.36 10.19 0.87
N TYR A 54 3.22 11.12 0.42
CA TYR A 54 2.88 12.55 0.42
C TYR A 54 1.78 12.85 -0.63
N PRO A 55 0.92 13.86 -0.41
CA PRO A 55 -0.32 14.04 -1.19
C PRO A 55 -0.14 14.30 -2.68
N PHE A 56 1.00 14.86 -3.09
CA PHE A 56 1.31 15.19 -4.48
C PHE A 56 2.24 14.19 -5.16
N VAL A 57 2.40 13.00 -4.58
CA VAL A 57 3.20 11.92 -5.19
C VAL A 57 2.60 11.45 -6.50
N THR A 58 3.46 11.19 -7.49
CA THR A 58 3.11 10.49 -8.74
C THR A 58 4.01 9.29 -8.93
N LEU A 59 3.63 8.37 -9.81
CA LEU A 59 4.55 7.37 -10.33
C LEU A 59 5.75 8.07 -11.00
N HIS A 60 6.89 7.41 -11.03
CA HIS A 60 8.09 7.83 -11.77
C HIS A 60 8.33 6.99 -13.03
N GLN A 61 7.44 6.06 -13.29
CA GLN A 61 7.39 5.21 -14.48
C GLN A 61 6.00 5.33 -15.09
N PRO A 62 5.82 5.13 -16.39
CA PRO A 62 4.50 5.16 -17.01
C PRO A 62 3.53 4.25 -16.29
N SER A 63 2.30 4.74 -16.08
CA SER A 63 1.24 4.02 -15.35
C SER A 63 0.93 2.65 -15.96
N ALA A 64 1.13 2.49 -17.26
CA ALA A 64 0.96 1.22 -17.98
C ALA A 64 1.86 0.08 -17.47
N PHE A 65 2.93 0.39 -16.75
CA PHE A 65 3.84 -0.62 -16.17
C PHE A 65 3.56 -0.91 -14.71
N TYR A 66 2.45 -0.40 -14.17
CA TYR A 66 2.13 -0.53 -12.76
C TYR A 66 0.71 -1.06 -12.57
N GLY A 67 0.56 -2.01 -11.66
CA GLY A 67 -0.75 -2.54 -11.30
C GLY A 67 -0.85 -4.06 -11.37
N VAL A 68 -2.07 -4.55 -11.59
CA VAL A 68 -2.38 -5.98 -11.73
C VAL A 68 -2.60 -6.33 -13.20
N ASN A 69 -2.52 -7.62 -13.52
CA ASN A 69 -2.56 -8.07 -14.91
C ASN A 69 -3.96 -7.96 -15.56
N SER A 70 -5.03 -8.07 -14.76
CA SER A 70 -6.41 -8.10 -15.28
C SER A 70 -7.02 -6.71 -15.51
N LEU A 71 -6.40 -5.66 -15.02
CA LEU A 71 -6.87 -4.27 -15.13
C LEU A 71 -5.68 -3.32 -15.25
N GLU A 72 -5.62 -2.55 -16.32
CA GLU A 72 -4.58 -1.55 -16.49
C GLU A 72 -4.87 -0.29 -15.65
N LEU A 73 -3.84 0.28 -15.04
CA LEU A 73 -3.92 1.58 -14.37
C LEU A 73 -3.97 2.73 -15.38
N SER A 74 -3.20 2.62 -16.46
CA SER A 74 -3.15 3.62 -17.51
C SER A 74 -4.34 3.50 -18.46
N LYS A 75 -4.76 4.65 -18.99
CA LYS A 75 -5.71 4.74 -20.12
C LYS A 75 -5.02 4.89 -21.46
N GLY A 76 -3.70 4.66 -21.51
CA GLY A 76 -2.88 4.88 -22.72
C GLY A 76 -2.71 6.35 -23.10
N LEU A 77 -2.96 7.25 -22.16
CA LEU A 77 -2.83 8.69 -22.35
C LEU A 77 -1.38 9.13 -22.27
N LYS A 78 -1.14 10.35 -22.75
CA LYS A 78 0.13 11.05 -22.57
C LYS A 78 -0.12 12.32 -21.77
N ASP A 79 0.83 12.67 -20.92
CA ASP A 79 0.75 13.95 -20.21
C ASP A 79 0.85 15.13 -21.18
N GLU A 80 -0.03 16.08 -21.01
CA GLU A 80 -0.14 17.26 -21.91
C GLU A 80 0.64 18.46 -21.37
N VAL A 81 1.00 18.45 -20.08
CA VAL A 81 1.66 19.56 -19.39
C VAL A 81 2.83 19.08 -18.53
N GLY A 82 3.67 20.02 -18.09
CA GLY A 82 4.77 19.75 -17.17
C GLY A 82 5.98 19.08 -17.84
N LEU A 83 6.89 18.58 -17.00
CA LEU A 83 8.14 17.96 -17.45
C LEU A 83 7.93 16.62 -18.16
N ASN A 84 6.79 15.95 -17.94
CA ASN A 84 6.46 14.67 -18.56
C ASN A 84 5.65 14.82 -19.87
N LYS A 85 5.47 16.05 -20.37
CA LYS A 85 4.67 16.34 -21.58
C LYS A 85 5.09 15.47 -22.76
N GLY A 86 4.11 14.78 -23.35
CA GLY A 86 4.29 13.90 -24.52
C GLY A 86 4.77 12.48 -24.18
N LEU A 87 5.06 12.19 -22.91
CA LEU A 87 5.40 10.85 -22.41
C LEU A 87 4.16 10.16 -21.80
N GLY A 88 4.26 8.88 -21.51
CA GLY A 88 3.17 8.12 -20.87
C GLY A 88 2.77 8.75 -19.53
N ASP A 89 1.48 8.75 -19.24
CA ASP A 89 0.89 9.32 -18.03
C ASP A 89 1.50 8.75 -16.74
N LEU A 90 1.62 9.61 -15.74
CA LEU A 90 2.13 9.27 -14.40
C LEU A 90 0.99 9.41 -13.39
N ALA A 91 0.38 8.29 -13.02
CA ALA A 91 -0.71 8.28 -12.05
C ALA A 91 -0.27 8.88 -10.71
N SER A 92 -1.12 9.70 -10.14
CA SER A 92 -0.99 10.23 -8.79
C SER A 92 -1.20 9.14 -7.74
N GLY A 93 -0.72 9.38 -6.52
CA GLY A 93 -0.96 8.47 -5.40
C GLY A 93 -2.44 8.20 -5.16
N ALA A 94 -3.30 9.21 -5.34
CA ALA A 94 -4.75 9.07 -5.22
C ALA A 94 -5.34 8.13 -6.29
N GLU A 95 -4.87 8.25 -7.54
CA GLU A 95 -5.28 7.35 -8.64
C GLU A 95 -4.83 5.92 -8.40
N VAL A 96 -3.61 5.72 -7.89
CA VAL A 96 -3.10 4.38 -7.53
C VAL A 96 -3.96 3.75 -6.43
N LEU A 97 -4.31 4.49 -5.38
CA LEU A 97 -5.18 4.00 -4.31
C LEU A 97 -6.58 3.66 -4.82
N ALA A 98 -7.18 4.53 -5.61
CA ALA A 98 -8.49 4.31 -6.22
C ALA A 98 -8.48 3.08 -7.15
N TYR A 99 -7.41 2.90 -7.90
CA TYR A 99 -7.21 1.74 -8.77
C TYR A 99 -7.17 0.43 -7.98
N PHE A 100 -6.38 0.34 -6.90
CA PHE A 100 -6.35 -0.88 -6.08
C PHE A 100 -7.67 -1.14 -5.35
N ASP A 101 -8.39 -0.10 -4.92
CA ASP A 101 -9.74 -0.26 -4.37
C ASP A 101 -10.70 -0.81 -5.44
N GLN A 102 -10.61 -0.33 -6.68
CA GLN A 102 -11.38 -0.84 -7.81
C GLN A 102 -11.08 -2.33 -8.07
N VAL A 103 -9.80 -2.72 -8.13
CA VAL A 103 -9.40 -4.14 -8.28
C VAL A 103 -9.98 -4.99 -7.16
N LEU A 104 -9.87 -4.53 -5.91
CA LEU A 104 -10.39 -5.24 -4.76
C LEU A 104 -11.92 -5.43 -4.86
N ARG A 105 -12.67 -4.33 -5.05
CA ARG A 105 -14.13 -4.32 -4.97
C ARG A 105 -14.83 -4.90 -6.18
N HIS A 106 -14.25 -4.75 -7.36
CA HIS A 106 -14.92 -5.16 -8.60
C HIS A 106 -14.39 -6.45 -9.21
N ARG A 107 -13.24 -6.93 -8.73
CA ARG A 107 -12.67 -8.18 -9.23
C ARG A 107 -12.43 -9.22 -8.12
N LEU A 108 -11.69 -8.87 -7.08
CA LEU A 108 -11.28 -9.86 -6.09
C LEU A 108 -12.45 -10.30 -5.20
N LEU A 109 -13.11 -9.38 -4.52
CA LEU A 109 -14.22 -9.71 -3.60
C LEU A 109 -15.42 -10.36 -4.30
N PRO A 110 -15.89 -9.90 -5.48
CA PRO A 110 -17.04 -10.50 -6.15
C PRO A 110 -16.81 -11.95 -6.60
N SER A 111 -15.56 -12.40 -6.67
CA SER A 111 -15.24 -13.80 -6.98
C SER A 111 -15.76 -14.80 -5.94
N GLY A 112 -16.05 -14.34 -4.72
CA GLY A 112 -16.41 -15.18 -3.57
C GLY A 112 -15.23 -15.99 -3.00
N ARG A 113 -14.04 -15.93 -3.63
CA ARG A 113 -12.84 -16.67 -3.24
C ARG A 113 -11.84 -15.84 -2.45
N VAL A 114 -12.07 -14.52 -2.30
CA VAL A 114 -11.19 -13.59 -1.59
C VAL A 114 -11.91 -13.00 -0.39
N ARG A 115 -11.27 -13.08 0.79
CA ARG A 115 -11.68 -12.37 2.00
C ARG A 115 -10.62 -11.36 2.35
N TYR A 116 -11.00 -10.12 2.59
CA TYR A 116 -10.09 -9.03 2.88
C TYR A 116 -10.29 -8.50 4.30
N PHE A 117 -9.19 -8.38 5.04
CA PHE A 117 -9.16 -7.88 6.41
C PHE A 117 -8.20 -6.67 6.49
N PRO A 118 -8.70 -5.45 6.29
CA PRO A 118 -7.92 -4.23 6.53
C PRO A 118 -7.72 -4.00 8.02
N MET A 119 -6.82 -3.09 8.38
CA MET A 119 -6.49 -2.72 9.76
C MET A 119 -6.14 -3.93 10.62
N CYS A 120 -5.35 -4.85 10.07
CA CYS A 120 -4.93 -6.07 10.74
C CYS A 120 -3.41 -6.25 10.66
N ASP A 121 -2.78 -6.51 11.81
CA ASP A 121 -1.37 -6.89 11.90
C ASP A 121 -1.22 -8.41 11.81
N TYR A 122 -0.23 -8.87 11.05
CA TYR A 122 0.22 -10.25 11.06
C TYR A 122 1.27 -10.46 12.14
N LEU A 123 1.01 -11.40 13.06
CA LEU A 123 1.89 -11.67 14.21
C LEU A 123 2.79 -12.91 14.02
N GLY A 124 2.70 -13.58 12.86
CA GLY A 124 3.37 -14.84 12.60
C GLY A 124 2.45 -16.05 12.81
N ASP A 125 2.84 -17.20 12.24
CA ASP A 125 2.17 -18.50 12.40
C ASP A 125 0.64 -18.48 12.17
N GLY A 126 0.18 -17.61 11.26
CA GLY A 126 -1.24 -17.42 10.97
C GLY A 126 -2.00 -16.58 11.98
N GLN A 127 -1.36 -16.07 13.01
CA GLN A 127 -1.99 -15.18 13.98
C GLN A 127 -2.17 -13.78 13.40
N VAL A 128 -3.37 -13.26 13.53
CA VAL A 128 -3.77 -11.93 13.03
C VAL A 128 -4.43 -11.17 14.17
N ARG A 129 -4.09 -9.88 14.28
CA ARG A 129 -4.69 -8.98 15.28
C ARG A 129 -5.32 -7.78 14.60
N SER A 130 -6.57 -7.50 14.92
CA SER A 130 -7.22 -6.24 14.57
C SER A 130 -6.54 -5.07 15.27
N VAL A 131 -6.13 -4.07 14.51
CA VAL A 131 -5.58 -2.81 15.05
C VAL A 131 -6.67 -1.99 15.77
N LEU A 132 -7.93 -2.12 15.31
CA LEU A 132 -9.05 -1.35 15.85
C LEU A 132 -9.57 -1.92 17.18
N SER A 133 -9.81 -3.23 17.24
CA SER A 133 -10.40 -3.87 18.43
C SER A 133 -9.39 -4.54 19.34
N GLY A 134 -8.17 -4.83 18.85
CA GLY A 134 -7.18 -5.63 19.55
C GLY A 134 -7.48 -7.13 19.56
N GLU A 135 -8.63 -7.55 19.02
CA GLU A 135 -9.01 -8.96 18.95
C GLU A 135 -8.08 -9.75 18.04
N THR A 136 -7.84 -10.99 18.41
CA THR A 136 -6.99 -11.90 17.63
C THR A 136 -7.80 -13.04 17.03
N PHE A 137 -7.43 -13.45 15.83
CA PHE A 137 -7.95 -14.64 15.17
C PHE A 137 -6.82 -15.38 14.45
N LYS A 138 -7.08 -16.63 14.07
CA LYS A 138 -6.09 -17.45 13.37
C LYS A 138 -6.54 -17.71 11.94
N VAL A 139 -5.62 -17.53 10.99
CA VAL A 139 -5.79 -17.97 9.60
C VAL A 139 -4.90 -19.18 9.37
N THR A 140 -5.49 -20.28 8.95
CA THR A 140 -4.78 -21.50 8.57
C THR A 140 -4.71 -21.59 7.06
N ALA A 141 -3.51 -21.37 6.52
CA ALA A 141 -3.25 -21.51 5.09
C ALA A 141 -2.93 -22.98 4.76
N ARG A 142 -3.77 -23.62 3.93
CA ARG A 142 -3.57 -25.01 3.50
C ARG A 142 -2.35 -25.17 2.58
N ARG A 143 -2.03 -24.13 1.80
CA ARG A 143 -0.92 -24.16 0.83
C ARG A 143 0.25 -23.28 1.30
N LYS A 144 0.08 -21.95 1.28
CA LYS A 144 1.18 -21.02 1.62
C LYS A 144 0.67 -19.76 2.33
N THR A 145 1.53 -19.21 3.19
CA THR A 145 1.50 -17.81 3.59
C THR A 145 2.48 -17.04 2.69
N VAL A 146 1.99 -15.97 2.08
CA VAL A 146 2.74 -15.11 1.14
C VAL A 146 3.02 -13.78 1.82
N ASP A 147 4.28 -13.48 2.09
CA ASP A 147 4.70 -12.18 2.62
C ASP A 147 4.90 -11.19 1.46
N ALA A 148 3.89 -10.35 1.22
CA ALA A 148 3.93 -9.27 0.25
C ALA A 148 4.44 -7.94 0.85
N THR A 149 4.91 -7.95 2.10
CA THR A 149 5.53 -6.80 2.77
C THR A 149 7.06 -6.87 2.74
N TYR A 150 7.61 -7.83 2.05
CA TYR A 150 9.03 -8.16 2.01
C TYR A 150 9.94 -6.95 1.71
N LEU A 151 9.55 -6.07 0.80
CA LEU A 151 10.36 -4.90 0.43
C LEU A 151 10.50 -3.87 1.55
N LYS A 152 9.67 -3.92 2.59
CA LYS A 152 9.71 -3.04 3.78
C LYS A 152 9.94 -1.57 3.41
N THR A 153 9.21 -1.06 2.42
CA THR A 153 9.33 0.32 1.95
C THR A 153 9.22 1.28 3.13
N SER A 154 10.25 2.08 3.34
CA SER A 154 10.28 3.09 4.39
C SER A 154 9.73 4.39 3.84
N VAL A 155 8.67 4.90 4.46
CA VAL A 155 8.08 6.20 4.13
C VAL A 155 8.52 7.21 5.20
N PRO A 156 9.14 8.36 4.83
CA PRO A 156 9.65 9.32 5.81
C PRO A 156 8.64 9.78 6.86
N SER A 157 7.35 9.82 6.52
CA SER A 157 6.28 10.22 7.44
C SER A 157 6.03 9.21 8.57
N THR A 158 6.41 7.95 8.41
CA THR A 158 6.15 6.86 9.37
C THR A 158 7.39 6.43 10.14
N HIS A 159 8.55 6.99 9.85
CA HIS A 159 9.83 6.61 10.45
C HIS A 159 10.55 7.82 11.04
N LYS A 160 11.28 7.60 12.12
CA LYS A 160 12.21 8.61 12.64
C LYS A 160 13.41 8.73 11.69
N PRO A 161 13.94 9.96 11.48
CA PRO A 161 15.16 10.13 10.70
C PRO A 161 16.33 9.41 11.36
N SER A 162 17.28 8.93 10.55
CA SER A 162 18.52 8.29 11.02
C SER A 162 19.56 9.27 11.55
N PHE A 163 19.26 10.56 11.52
CA PHE A 163 20.10 11.66 11.98
C PHE A 163 19.42 12.45 13.09
N SER A 164 20.18 13.20 13.86
CA SER A 164 19.68 14.12 14.88
C SER A 164 19.38 15.50 14.28
N VAL A 165 18.34 16.15 14.79
CA VAL A 165 17.97 17.51 14.42
C VAL A 165 18.26 18.40 15.63
N ALA A 166 19.02 19.51 15.42
CA ALA A 166 19.34 20.44 16.47
C ALA A 166 18.09 21.17 16.98
N GLU A 167 18.13 21.62 18.23
CA GLU A 167 17.06 22.41 18.81
C GLU A 167 16.81 23.70 18.01
N GLY A 168 15.55 24.06 17.81
CA GLY A 168 15.15 25.23 17.04
C GLY A 168 15.10 25.03 15.51
N VAL A 169 15.62 23.91 14.98
CA VAL A 169 15.53 23.61 13.56
C VAL A 169 14.15 23.07 13.19
N ARG A 170 13.49 23.72 12.25
CA ARG A 170 12.19 23.26 11.73
C ARG A 170 12.41 22.11 10.74
N PHE A 171 12.21 20.88 11.22
CA PHE A 171 12.32 19.67 10.42
C PHE A 171 10.94 19.02 10.21
N MET A 172 10.68 18.53 9.00
CA MET A 172 9.44 17.82 8.70
C MET A 172 9.60 16.82 7.53
N PRO A 173 8.83 15.75 7.49
CA PRO A 173 8.72 14.91 6.28
C PRO A 173 7.95 15.65 5.19
N LEU A 174 8.16 15.26 3.93
CA LEU A 174 7.52 15.87 2.76
C LEU A 174 5.98 15.88 2.83
N ASN A 175 5.38 14.90 3.51
CA ASN A 175 3.95 14.84 3.76
C ASN A 175 3.37 16.09 4.46
N ARG A 176 4.20 16.81 5.21
CA ARG A 176 3.80 18.03 5.95
C ARG A 176 3.98 19.30 5.15
N LEU A 177 4.67 19.25 4.01
CA LEU A 177 4.96 20.42 3.19
C LEU A 177 3.69 21.17 2.75
N PRO A 178 2.62 20.54 2.26
CA PRO A 178 1.40 21.24 1.85
C PRO A 178 0.63 21.91 3.01
N ALA A 179 0.94 21.56 4.25
CA ALA A 179 0.29 22.14 5.44
C ALA A 179 1.05 23.35 6.01
N LEU A 180 2.06 23.87 5.32
CA LEU A 180 2.76 25.07 5.72
C LEU A 180 1.87 26.30 5.45
N ASN A 181 1.55 27.04 6.51
CA ASN A 181 0.77 28.28 6.39
C ASN A 181 1.66 29.47 5.93
N GLU A 182 2.94 29.45 6.29
CA GLU A 182 3.90 30.49 5.95
C GLU A 182 5.12 29.85 5.26
N PRO A 183 5.41 30.23 4.02
CA PRO A 183 6.59 29.73 3.34
C PRO A 183 7.85 30.27 4.06
N PRO A 184 8.84 29.40 4.34
CA PRO A 184 10.14 29.86 4.83
C PRO A 184 10.93 30.58 3.72
N GLU A 185 11.95 31.34 4.09
CA GLU A 185 12.86 32.01 3.11
C GLU A 185 13.61 31.02 2.22
N GLY A 186 13.76 29.76 2.67
CA GLY A 186 14.39 28.70 1.90
C GLY A 186 14.17 27.32 2.51
N PHE A 187 14.42 26.30 1.70
CA PHE A 187 14.36 24.91 2.09
C PHE A 187 15.70 24.23 1.92
N VAL A 188 16.01 23.32 2.83
CA VAL A 188 17.10 22.36 2.66
C VAL A 188 16.47 20.98 2.54
N VAL A 189 16.63 20.34 1.39
CA VAL A 189 16.14 18.99 1.12
C VAL A 189 17.24 17.98 1.47
N ILE A 190 16.92 17.02 2.35
CA ILE A 190 17.84 15.96 2.75
C ILE A 190 17.43 14.66 2.05
N GLY A 191 18.22 14.28 1.06
CA GLY A 191 18.02 13.07 0.26
C GLY A 191 17.97 13.36 -1.23
N GLY A 192 18.56 12.47 -2.04
CA GLY A 192 18.62 12.58 -3.50
C GLY A 192 17.77 11.55 -4.24
N GLY A 193 16.87 10.85 -3.53
CA GLY A 193 15.90 9.95 -4.16
C GLY A 193 14.69 10.69 -4.72
N LYS A 194 13.76 9.94 -5.33
CA LYS A 194 12.53 10.50 -5.93
C LYS A 194 11.81 11.47 -4.98
N THR A 195 11.61 11.09 -3.72
CA THR A 195 10.94 11.91 -2.70
C THR A 195 11.65 13.26 -2.48
N GLY A 196 12.99 13.29 -2.54
CA GLY A 196 13.76 14.51 -2.41
C GLY A 196 13.74 15.38 -3.67
N ILE A 197 13.51 14.77 -4.84
CA ILE A 197 13.40 15.49 -6.12
C ILE A 197 11.99 16.10 -6.26
N ASP A 198 10.98 15.45 -5.72
CA ASP A 198 9.59 15.93 -5.73
C ASP A 198 9.36 17.10 -4.73
N ALA A 199 10.31 17.33 -3.79
CA ALA A 199 10.24 18.39 -2.79
C ALA A 199 10.57 19.75 -3.39
#